data_b99d9d5e4279f1a0745b598c07936a98
#
_entry.id   b99d9d5e4279f1a0745b598c07936a98
#
_cell.length_a   1.000
_cell.length_b   1.000
_cell.length_c   1.000
_cell.angle_alpha   90.00
_cell.angle_beta   90.00
_cell.angle_gamma   90.00
#
_symmetry.space_group_name_H-M   'P 1'
#
loop_
_entity.id
_entity.type
_entity.pdbx_description
1 polymer ?
#
loop_
_entity_poly.entity_id
_entity_poly.type
_entity_poly.pdbx_seq_one_letter_code
_entity_poly.pdbx_strand_id
1 'polypeptide(L)'
;MRRIWTHYAFGVAALALLLASGSASAWECDFLTGGGFIIRDSGAKANFGVGGGCKHGSPTWGHLEYQDHGTGLNVHWTSITGYFEVDSNTDSRGKPIGARRICGTARTNLYGDVDWFVIARDTGEPGVDDEFTIRLTPLGGGIPLYTTEGDSDHTLGGSGPGGGNIQLHNPNPSTMGPFGGDCPAFPTFTGG
;
A
#
# COMPACT_ATOMS: atom_id res chain seq x y z
N MET A 1 78.36 -13.50 40.24
CA MET A 1 77.35 -14.06 39.29
C MET A 1 76.00 -13.63 39.77
N ARG A 2 75.39 -12.61 39.08
CA ARG A 2 74.04 -12.11 39.37
C ARG A 2 73.18 -12.49 38.20
N ARG A 3 72.18 -13.31 38.41
CA ARG A 3 71.13 -13.65 37.40
C ARG A 3 70.02 -12.57 37.42
N ILE A 4 69.80 -11.92 36.28
CA ILE A 4 68.75 -10.97 36.04
C ILE A 4 67.56 -11.77 35.55
N TRP A 5 66.41 -11.70 36.23
CA TRP A 5 65.16 -12.27 35.82
C TRP A 5 64.35 -11.14 35.13
N THR A 6 64.14 -11.29 33.85
CA THR A 6 63.24 -10.42 33.07
C THR A 6 61.81 -10.98 33.10
N HIS A 7 60.93 -10.25 33.72
CA HIS A 7 59.48 -10.56 33.68
C HIS A 7 58.84 -10.01 32.40
N TYR A 8 58.39 -10.90 31.56
CA TYR A 8 57.51 -10.54 30.41
C TYR A 8 56.09 -10.42 30.93
N ALA A 9 55.55 -9.21 30.95
CA ALA A 9 54.15 -8.96 31.18
C ALA A 9 53.40 -9.12 29.84
N PHE A 10 52.60 -10.19 29.72
CA PHE A 10 51.65 -10.35 28.59
C PHE A 10 50.43 -9.47 28.85
N GLY A 11 50.33 -8.37 28.13
CA GLY A 11 49.14 -7.56 28.08
C GLY A 11 48.09 -8.23 27.19
N VAL A 12 47.00 -8.72 27.77
CA VAL A 12 45.82 -9.19 27.03
C VAL A 12 45.00 -7.97 26.66
N ALA A 13 45.08 -7.56 25.41
CA ALA A 13 44.18 -6.54 24.84
C ALA A 13 42.83 -7.20 24.58
N ALA A 14 41.87 -6.95 25.46
CA ALA A 14 40.47 -7.33 25.22
C ALA A 14 39.87 -6.40 24.16
N LEU A 15 39.75 -6.90 22.94
CA LEU A 15 39.02 -6.22 21.84
C LEU A 15 37.52 -6.36 22.09
N ALA A 16 36.91 -5.35 22.70
CA ALA A 16 35.46 -5.27 22.83
C ALA A 16 34.85 -4.97 21.46
N LEU A 17 34.31 -6.00 20.76
CA LEU A 17 33.42 -5.82 19.62
C LEU A 17 32.11 -5.23 20.15
N LEU A 18 31.94 -3.94 19.97
CA LEU A 18 30.62 -3.28 20.06
C LEU A 18 29.78 -3.73 18.84
N LEU A 19 29.01 -4.79 19.03
CA LEU A 19 27.89 -5.10 18.11
C LEU A 19 26.89 -3.96 18.26
N ALA A 20 26.97 -2.98 17.37
CA ALA A 20 25.90 -2.03 17.15
C ALA A 20 24.72 -2.84 16.60
N SER A 21 23.87 -3.34 17.50
CA SER A 21 22.53 -3.82 17.17
C SER A 21 21.78 -2.59 16.67
N GLY A 22 21.81 -2.34 15.38
CA GLY A 22 20.87 -1.44 14.74
C GLY A 22 19.48 -1.95 15.11
N SER A 23 18.77 -1.20 15.94
CA SER A 23 17.35 -1.45 16.18
C SER A 23 16.69 -1.31 14.81
N ALA A 24 16.41 -2.43 14.14
CA ALA A 24 15.49 -2.44 13.02
C ALA A 24 14.23 -1.75 13.54
N SER A 25 13.80 -0.69 12.87
CA SER A 25 12.57 -0.02 13.21
C SER A 25 11.46 -1.07 13.14
N ALA A 26 10.87 -1.41 14.28
CA ALA A 26 9.82 -2.44 14.36
C ALA A 26 8.53 -2.05 13.63
N TRP A 27 8.53 -0.88 12.95
CA TRP A 27 7.38 -0.28 12.32
C TRP A 27 7.70 0.03 10.86
N GLU A 28 7.78 -1.03 10.06
CA GLU A 28 8.11 -0.92 8.64
C GLU A 28 6.88 -0.63 7.79
N CYS A 29 5.69 -0.99 8.26
CA CYS A 29 4.44 -0.82 7.53
C CYS A 29 3.60 0.33 8.11
N ASP A 30 2.90 0.99 7.23
CA ASP A 30 2.02 2.11 7.51
C ASP A 30 0.55 1.72 7.30
N PHE A 31 -0.31 2.71 7.07
CA PHE A 31 -1.67 2.51 6.60
C PHE A 31 -2.14 3.69 5.76
N LEU A 32 -3.02 3.39 4.83
CA LEU A 32 -3.65 4.36 3.94
C LEU A 32 -5.16 4.36 4.18
N THR A 33 -5.77 5.54 4.14
CA THR A 33 -7.21 5.70 4.11
C THR A 33 -7.59 6.74 3.08
N GLY A 34 -8.77 6.59 2.48
CA GLY A 34 -9.23 7.57 1.52
C GLY A 34 -10.64 7.32 1.06
N GLY A 35 -11.16 8.30 0.34
CA GLY A 35 -12.45 8.21 -0.30
C GLY A 35 -12.71 9.38 -1.21
N GLY A 36 -13.53 9.14 -2.21
CA GLY A 36 -13.82 10.15 -3.21
C GLY A 36 -14.47 9.56 -4.45
N PHE A 37 -14.13 10.14 -5.58
CA PHE A 37 -14.56 9.64 -6.87
C PHE A 37 -13.53 9.94 -7.96
N ILE A 38 -13.54 9.10 -8.98
CA ILE A 38 -12.86 9.32 -10.26
C ILE A 38 -13.89 9.54 -11.36
N ILE A 39 -13.47 10.15 -12.45
CA ILE A 39 -14.26 10.27 -13.69
C ILE A 39 -13.69 9.30 -14.71
N ARG A 40 -14.51 8.35 -15.15
CA ARG A 40 -14.16 7.36 -16.16
C ARG A 40 -14.05 8.00 -17.54
N ASP A 41 -13.29 7.41 -18.46
CA ASP A 41 -13.22 7.87 -19.88
C ASP A 41 -14.60 7.98 -20.54
N SER A 42 -15.59 7.23 -20.06
CA SER A 42 -17.00 7.36 -20.48
C SER A 42 -17.67 8.65 -20.00
N GLY A 43 -17.03 9.43 -19.14
CA GLY A 43 -17.60 10.58 -18.43
C GLY A 43 -18.41 10.20 -17.18
N ALA A 44 -18.58 8.91 -16.90
CA ALA A 44 -19.32 8.47 -15.73
C ALA A 44 -18.48 8.65 -14.45
N LYS A 45 -19.17 8.95 -13.36
CA LYS A 45 -18.58 9.03 -12.02
C LYS A 45 -18.49 7.65 -11.39
N ALA A 46 -17.38 7.36 -10.72
CA ALA A 46 -17.24 6.19 -9.89
C ALA A 46 -16.74 6.58 -8.49
N ASN A 47 -17.53 6.28 -7.47
CA ASN A 47 -17.25 6.59 -6.07
C ASN A 47 -16.48 5.44 -5.41
N PHE A 48 -15.61 5.76 -4.45
CA PHE A 48 -14.92 4.76 -3.65
C PHE A 48 -14.71 5.20 -2.20
N GLY A 49 -14.53 4.22 -1.33
CA GLY A 49 -13.95 4.36 -0.01
C GLY A 49 -12.95 3.24 0.19
N VAL A 50 -11.73 3.56 0.60
CA VAL A 50 -10.65 2.59 0.71
C VAL A 50 -9.86 2.76 2.00
N GLY A 51 -9.43 1.65 2.56
CA GLY A 51 -8.45 1.60 3.62
C GLY A 51 -7.61 0.35 3.50
N GLY A 52 -6.34 0.44 3.86
CA GLY A 52 -5.43 -0.68 3.93
C GLY A 52 -4.27 -0.40 4.87
N GLY A 53 -3.67 -1.43 5.41
CA GLY A 53 -2.53 -1.26 6.30
C GLY A 53 -2.16 -2.49 7.11
N CYS A 54 -1.13 -2.35 7.92
CA CYS A 54 -0.57 -3.42 8.74
C CYS A 54 -1.04 -3.38 10.20
N LYS A 55 -2.29 -3.04 10.46
CA LYS A 55 -2.79 -3.01 11.84
C LYS A 55 -2.71 -4.39 12.50
N HIS A 56 -2.36 -4.40 13.78
CA HIS A 56 -2.19 -5.61 14.59
C HIS A 56 -1.13 -6.59 14.06
N GLY A 57 -0.12 -6.09 13.34
CA GLY A 57 1.00 -6.89 12.85
C GLY A 57 0.71 -7.70 11.58
N SER A 58 -0.40 -7.45 10.90
CA SER A 58 -0.79 -8.14 9.68
C SER A 58 -1.17 -7.16 8.57
N PRO A 59 -0.71 -7.36 7.33
CA PRO A 59 -1.06 -6.53 6.18
C PRO A 59 -2.47 -6.82 5.62
N THR A 60 -3.40 -7.21 6.48
CA THR A 60 -4.75 -7.64 6.12
C THR A 60 -5.85 -6.80 6.77
N TRP A 61 -5.50 -5.60 7.23
CA TRP A 61 -6.48 -4.65 7.71
C TRP A 61 -6.94 -3.72 6.59
N GLY A 62 -8.24 -3.42 6.56
CA GLY A 62 -8.78 -2.43 5.63
C GLY A 62 -10.22 -2.69 5.21
N HIS A 63 -10.61 -1.98 4.15
CA HIS A 63 -11.93 -2.11 3.51
C HIS A 63 -11.88 -1.55 2.10
N LEU A 64 -12.86 -1.91 1.28
CA LEU A 64 -13.12 -1.32 -0.04
C LEU A 64 -14.62 -1.28 -0.30
N GLU A 65 -15.12 -0.09 -0.63
CA GLU A 65 -16.41 0.12 -1.26
C GLU A 65 -16.19 0.83 -2.57
N TYR A 66 -16.81 0.37 -3.64
CA TYR A 66 -16.70 1.00 -4.95
C TYR A 66 -18.04 0.94 -5.69
N GLN A 67 -18.41 2.06 -6.32
CA GLN A 67 -19.63 2.15 -7.11
C GLN A 67 -19.36 2.92 -8.41
N ASP A 68 -19.45 2.23 -9.54
CA ASP A 68 -19.42 2.83 -10.87
C ASP A 68 -20.84 3.14 -11.34
N HIS A 69 -21.18 4.42 -11.45
CA HIS A 69 -22.51 4.86 -11.88
C HIS A 69 -22.75 4.67 -13.38
N GLY A 70 -21.70 4.51 -14.18
CA GLY A 70 -21.82 4.27 -15.63
C GLY A 70 -22.26 2.85 -15.95
N THR A 71 -21.69 1.87 -15.26
CA THR A 71 -21.98 0.44 -15.45
C THR A 71 -23.01 -0.09 -14.47
N GLY A 72 -23.27 0.62 -13.37
CA GLY A 72 -24.08 0.17 -12.24
C GLY A 72 -23.36 -0.86 -11.36
N LEU A 73 -22.05 -1.02 -11.52
CA LEU A 73 -21.26 -1.95 -10.69
C LEU A 73 -21.17 -1.45 -9.24
N ASN A 74 -21.46 -2.35 -8.31
CA ASN A 74 -21.19 -2.18 -6.88
C ASN A 74 -20.23 -3.26 -6.42
N VAL A 75 -19.21 -2.86 -5.68
CA VAL A 75 -18.20 -3.74 -5.08
C VAL A 75 -18.20 -3.55 -3.58
N HIS A 76 -18.44 -4.61 -2.84
CA HIS A 76 -18.38 -4.64 -1.38
C HIS A 76 -17.32 -5.64 -0.93
N TRP A 77 -16.28 -5.17 -0.25
CA TRP A 77 -15.20 -6.02 0.23
C TRP A 77 -15.67 -7.13 1.16
N THR A 78 -15.00 -8.28 1.11
CA THR A 78 -15.25 -9.42 2.01
C THR A 78 -14.00 -9.76 2.82
N SER A 79 -12.82 -9.54 2.24
CA SER A 79 -11.55 -9.66 2.97
C SER A 79 -10.48 -8.74 2.38
N ILE A 80 -9.49 -8.41 3.19
CA ILE A 80 -8.20 -7.87 2.75
C ILE A 80 -7.19 -9.00 2.83
N THR A 81 -6.45 -9.24 1.76
CA THR A 81 -5.46 -10.32 1.67
C THR A 81 -4.03 -9.81 1.62
N GLY A 82 -3.81 -8.55 1.23
CA GLY A 82 -2.47 -7.99 1.15
C GLY A 82 -2.44 -6.47 1.11
N TYR A 83 -1.29 -5.93 1.56
CA TYR A 83 -0.97 -4.50 1.55
C TYR A 83 0.51 -4.31 1.21
N PHE A 84 0.79 -3.59 0.13
CA PHE A 84 2.13 -3.48 -0.45
C PHE A 84 2.49 -2.03 -0.72
N GLU A 85 3.73 -1.68 -0.45
CA GLU A 85 4.30 -0.43 -0.92
C GLU A 85 4.54 -0.50 -2.43
N VAL A 86 4.08 0.52 -3.16
CA VAL A 86 4.39 0.73 -4.58
C VAL A 86 5.52 1.74 -4.69
N ASP A 87 5.35 2.88 -4.05
CA ASP A 87 6.40 3.89 -3.86
C ASP A 87 6.15 4.71 -2.58
N SER A 88 7.18 5.40 -2.13
CA SER A 88 7.14 6.25 -0.94
C SER A 88 8.04 7.47 -1.10
N ASN A 89 7.55 8.60 -0.58
CA ASN A 89 8.27 9.86 -0.51
C ASN A 89 7.74 10.67 0.68
N THR A 90 8.19 11.89 0.82
CA THR A 90 7.67 12.87 1.79
C THR A 90 7.34 14.18 1.11
N ASP A 91 6.27 14.82 1.53
CA ASP A 91 5.92 16.17 1.08
C ASP A 91 6.89 17.23 1.67
N SER A 92 6.73 18.48 1.27
CA SER A 92 7.57 19.59 1.74
C SER A 92 7.44 19.85 3.26
N ARG A 93 6.46 19.28 3.92
CA ARG A 93 6.22 19.35 5.38
C ARG A 93 6.72 18.11 6.11
N GLY A 94 7.35 17.14 5.39
CA GLY A 94 7.85 15.89 5.95
C GLY A 94 6.77 14.85 6.24
N LYS A 95 5.56 14.99 5.65
CA LYS A 95 4.52 13.96 5.76
C LYS A 95 4.72 12.90 4.70
N PRO A 96 4.39 11.63 4.99
CA PRO A 96 4.49 10.56 4.01
C PRO A 96 3.50 10.80 2.88
N ILE A 97 3.95 10.56 1.66
CA ILE A 97 3.16 10.51 0.43
C ILE A 97 3.60 9.30 -0.38
N GLY A 98 2.79 8.85 -1.34
CA GLY A 98 3.13 7.73 -2.21
C GLY A 98 1.94 6.81 -2.46
N ALA A 99 2.20 5.70 -3.12
CA ALA A 99 1.18 4.75 -3.53
C ALA A 99 1.26 3.43 -2.77
N ARG A 100 0.08 2.87 -2.50
CA ARG A 100 -0.10 1.56 -1.90
C ARG A 100 -1.00 0.68 -2.76
N ARG A 101 -0.60 -0.59 -2.89
CA ARG A 101 -1.46 -1.61 -3.46
C ARG A 101 -2.16 -2.36 -2.33
N ILE A 102 -3.47 -2.44 -2.42
CA ILE A 102 -4.33 -3.17 -1.48
C ILE A 102 -5.05 -4.26 -2.25
N CYS A 103 -5.03 -5.49 -1.75
CA CYS A 103 -5.64 -6.65 -2.39
C CYS A 103 -6.64 -7.33 -1.48
N GLY A 104 -7.62 -8.00 -2.07
CA GLY A 104 -8.63 -8.71 -1.31
C GLY A 104 -9.65 -9.43 -2.15
N THR A 105 -10.69 -9.91 -1.48
CA THR A 105 -11.88 -10.47 -2.12
C THR A 105 -13.09 -9.56 -1.89
N ALA A 106 -14.02 -9.58 -2.80
CA ALA A 106 -15.24 -8.78 -2.74
C ALA A 106 -16.43 -9.53 -3.32
N ARG A 107 -17.62 -9.08 -2.92
CA ARG A 107 -18.87 -9.41 -3.60
C ARG A 107 -19.30 -8.27 -4.49
N THR A 108 -19.75 -8.61 -5.69
CA THR A 108 -20.27 -7.63 -6.65
C THR A 108 -21.69 -8.01 -7.09
N ASN A 109 -22.44 -7.01 -7.56
CA ASN A 109 -23.77 -7.24 -8.10
C ASN A 109 -23.76 -7.75 -9.56
N LEU A 110 -22.66 -7.55 -10.30
CA LEU A 110 -22.55 -7.93 -11.71
C LEU A 110 -21.76 -9.21 -11.96
N TYR A 111 -20.73 -9.50 -11.12
CA TYR A 111 -19.77 -10.59 -11.36
C TYR A 111 -19.76 -11.65 -10.25
N GLY A 112 -20.58 -11.49 -9.20
CA GLY A 112 -20.52 -12.34 -8.02
C GLY A 112 -19.28 -12.09 -7.17
N ASP A 113 -18.68 -13.15 -6.63
CA ASP A 113 -17.46 -13.06 -5.83
C ASP A 113 -16.24 -12.93 -6.75
N VAL A 114 -15.34 -12.00 -6.40
CA VAL A 114 -14.17 -11.63 -7.21
C VAL A 114 -12.95 -11.41 -6.32
N ASP A 115 -11.78 -11.55 -6.93
CA ASP A 115 -10.55 -10.95 -6.41
C ASP A 115 -10.45 -9.50 -6.90
N TRP A 116 -9.87 -8.64 -6.08
CA TRP A 116 -9.63 -7.26 -6.45
C TRP A 116 -8.26 -6.79 -5.98
N PHE A 117 -7.73 -5.82 -6.68
CA PHE A 117 -6.74 -4.91 -6.12
C PHE A 117 -7.07 -3.45 -6.48
N VAL A 118 -6.58 -2.56 -5.65
CA VAL A 118 -6.53 -1.13 -5.93
C VAL A 118 -5.09 -0.63 -5.80
N ILE A 119 -4.77 0.43 -6.56
CA ILE A 119 -3.64 1.29 -6.27
C ILE A 119 -4.23 2.64 -5.87
N ALA A 120 -3.93 3.07 -4.66
CA ALA A 120 -4.35 4.33 -4.11
C ALA A 120 -3.11 5.17 -3.81
N ARG A 121 -3.05 6.39 -4.32
CA ARG A 121 -1.91 7.30 -4.24
C ARG A 121 -2.27 8.58 -3.51
N ASP A 122 -1.50 8.87 -2.48
CA ASP A 122 -1.45 10.17 -1.81
C ASP A 122 -0.34 11.01 -2.46
N THR A 123 -0.67 12.14 -3.04
CA THR A 123 0.28 13.10 -3.63
C THR A 123 0.52 14.30 -2.72
N GLY A 124 -0.18 14.35 -1.60
CA GLY A 124 -0.12 15.40 -0.58
C GLY A 124 -1.38 16.24 -0.51
N GLU A 125 -1.50 16.98 0.58
CA GLU A 125 -2.67 17.81 0.86
C GLU A 125 -2.70 19.08 -0.01
N PRO A 126 -3.88 19.40 -0.60
CA PRO A 126 -5.23 18.97 -0.20
C PRO A 126 -5.84 17.79 -1.01
N GLY A 127 -5.03 16.90 -1.57
CA GLY A 127 -5.49 15.68 -2.24
C GLY A 127 -6.08 15.87 -3.65
N VAL A 128 -5.87 17.03 -4.26
CA VAL A 128 -6.44 17.34 -5.60
C VAL A 128 -5.81 16.52 -6.72
N ASP A 129 -4.60 16.03 -6.51
CA ASP A 129 -3.85 15.22 -7.47
C ASP A 129 -3.71 13.76 -6.99
N ASP A 130 -4.47 13.37 -5.96
CA ASP A 130 -4.50 11.97 -5.52
C ASP A 130 -5.11 11.09 -6.60
N GLU A 131 -4.65 9.83 -6.67
CA GLU A 131 -5.05 8.91 -7.73
C GLU A 131 -5.65 7.62 -7.16
N PHE A 132 -6.62 7.08 -7.88
CA PHE A 132 -7.23 5.79 -7.55
C PHE A 132 -7.46 4.94 -8.79
N THR A 133 -7.01 3.67 -8.75
CA THR A 133 -7.33 2.65 -9.75
C THR A 133 -7.86 1.40 -9.08
N ILE A 134 -8.70 0.66 -9.79
CA ILE A 134 -9.24 -0.64 -9.34
C ILE A 134 -9.23 -1.65 -10.48
N ARG A 135 -8.93 -2.91 -10.14
CA ARG A 135 -9.11 -4.07 -11.03
C ARG A 135 -9.84 -5.17 -10.28
N LEU A 136 -10.79 -5.81 -10.98
CA LEU A 136 -11.49 -7.01 -10.54
C LEU A 136 -11.16 -8.17 -11.47
N THR A 137 -10.92 -9.35 -10.89
CA THR A 137 -10.71 -10.61 -11.64
C THR A 137 -11.59 -11.72 -11.05
N PRO A 138 -11.80 -12.83 -11.78
CA PRO A 138 -12.37 -14.02 -11.17
C PRO A 138 -11.53 -14.44 -9.95
N LEU A 139 -12.15 -15.14 -8.98
CA LEU A 139 -11.42 -15.73 -7.85
C LEU A 139 -10.28 -16.63 -8.35
N GLY A 140 -9.09 -16.43 -7.79
CA GLY A 140 -7.85 -17.08 -8.23
C GLY A 140 -7.14 -16.38 -9.39
N GLY A 141 -7.60 -15.21 -9.80
CA GLY A 141 -6.99 -14.41 -10.87
C GLY A 141 -7.57 -14.70 -12.26
N GLY A 142 -6.94 -14.16 -13.28
CA GLY A 142 -7.35 -14.34 -14.67
C GLY A 142 -7.54 -13.03 -15.44
N ILE A 143 -8.29 -13.10 -16.54
CA ILE A 143 -8.61 -11.92 -17.36
C ILE A 143 -9.48 -10.97 -16.54
N PRO A 144 -9.15 -9.67 -16.51
CA PRO A 144 -9.96 -8.69 -15.78
C PRO A 144 -11.42 -8.69 -16.22
N LEU A 145 -12.32 -8.76 -15.24
CA LEU A 145 -13.77 -8.58 -15.42
C LEU A 145 -14.12 -7.09 -15.49
N TYR A 146 -13.34 -6.28 -14.81
CA TYR A 146 -13.49 -4.84 -14.75
C TYR A 146 -12.15 -4.20 -14.37
N THR A 147 -11.85 -3.03 -14.94
CA THR A 147 -10.67 -2.25 -14.57
C THR A 147 -10.84 -0.77 -14.91
N THR A 148 -10.18 0.09 -14.15
CA THR A 148 -10.02 1.51 -14.46
C THR A 148 -8.60 1.84 -14.93
N GLU A 149 -7.67 0.88 -14.98
CA GLU A 149 -6.26 1.13 -15.32
C GLU A 149 -6.03 1.62 -16.76
N GLY A 150 -7.01 1.40 -17.64
CA GLY A 150 -6.97 1.88 -19.03
C GLY A 150 -7.56 3.28 -19.23
N ASP A 151 -8.16 3.87 -18.19
CA ASP A 151 -8.69 5.23 -18.28
C ASP A 151 -7.53 6.25 -18.39
N SER A 152 -7.78 7.36 -19.06
CA SER A 152 -6.78 8.39 -19.34
C SER A 152 -6.43 9.26 -18.12
N ASP A 153 -7.32 9.30 -17.12
CA ASP A 153 -7.17 10.09 -15.89
C ASP A 153 -7.63 9.27 -14.69
N HIS A 154 -6.79 9.22 -13.65
CA HIS A 154 -7.06 8.51 -12.39
C HIS A 154 -7.16 9.46 -11.20
N THR A 155 -7.02 10.78 -11.44
CA THR A 155 -7.08 11.77 -10.37
C THR A 155 -8.47 11.89 -9.77
N LEU A 156 -8.52 12.18 -8.49
CA LEU A 156 -9.78 12.36 -7.79
C LEU A 156 -10.52 13.60 -8.31
N GLY A 157 -11.75 13.42 -8.78
CA GLY A 157 -12.55 14.48 -9.37
C GLY A 157 -12.27 14.74 -10.86
N GLY A 158 -11.32 14.05 -11.47
CA GLY A 158 -10.89 14.31 -12.83
C GLY A 158 -10.27 15.71 -12.94
N SER A 159 -10.58 16.45 -13.99
CA SER A 159 -10.07 17.81 -14.22
C SER A 159 -10.66 18.89 -13.30
N GLY A 160 -11.58 18.53 -12.39
CA GLY A 160 -12.23 19.43 -11.46
C GLY A 160 -11.65 19.36 -10.05
N PRO A 161 -11.75 20.42 -9.25
CA PRO A 161 -11.33 20.38 -7.86
C PRO A 161 -12.29 19.55 -6.97
N GLY A 162 -11.76 18.89 -5.95
CA GLY A 162 -12.59 18.34 -4.86
C GLY A 162 -13.13 16.93 -5.09
N GLY A 163 -12.41 16.06 -5.73
CA GLY A 163 -12.79 14.65 -5.96
C GLY A 163 -12.71 13.74 -4.74
N GLY A 164 -12.18 14.20 -3.64
CA GLY A 164 -11.94 13.42 -2.43
C GLY A 164 -10.57 13.66 -1.84
N ASN A 165 -10.10 12.71 -1.03
CA ASN A 165 -8.75 12.72 -0.47
C ASN A 165 -8.31 11.28 -0.16
N ILE A 166 -7.05 10.98 -0.44
CA ILE A 166 -6.35 9.78 0.00
C ILE A 166 -5.21 10.23 0.91
N GLN A 167 -5.06 9.60 2.06
CA GLN A 167 -4.05 9.96 3.03
C GLN A 167 -3.22 8.76 3.44
N LEU A 168 -1.92 8.87 3.24
CA LEU A 168 -0.93 7.97 3.77
C LEU A 168 -0.53 8.42 5.19
N HIS A 169 -0.57 7.49 6.13
CA HIS A 169 -0.29 7.77 7.52
C HIS A 169 1.04 7.17 7.94
N ASN A 170 1.77 7.87 8.81
CA ASN A 170 3.02 7.35 9.36
C ASN A 170 2.82 6.01 10.07
N PRO A 171 3.81 5.11 10.00
CA PRO A 171 3.89 3.95 10.88
C PRO A 171 3.72 4.34 12.35
N ASN A 172 3.04 3.50 13.11
CA ASN A 172 2.81 3.70 14.55
C ASN A 172 2.74 2.35 15.28
N PRO A 173 2.67 2.33 16.63
CA PRO A 173 2.66 1.07 17.38
C PRO A 173 1.56 0.07 17.01
N SER A 174 0.50 0.49 16.32
CA SER A 174 -0.55 -0.43 15.84
C SER A 174 -0.29 -1.02 14.46
N THR A 175 0.70 -0.49 13.73
CA THR A 175 1.06 -0.91 12.36
C THR A 175 2.40 -1.67 12.34
N MET A 176 2.65 -2.47 13.38
CA MET A 176 3.83 -3.34 13.45
C MET A 176 3.73 -4.48 12.44
N GLY A 177 4.83 -4.76 11.76
CA GLY A 177 4.96 -5.86 10.81
C GLY A 177 5.35 -5.37 9.42
N PRO A 178 5.73 -6.30 8.54
CA PRO A 178 6.12 -5.97 7.17
C PRO A 178 4.92 -5.75 6.27
N PHE A 179 5.12 -5.00 5.19
CA PHE A 179 4.27 -5.07 4.00
C PHE A 179 4.21 -6.50 3.48
N GLY A 180 3.11 -6.90 2.87
CA GLY A 180 2.98 -8.23 2.30
C GLY A 180 1.56 -8.74 2.28
N GLY A 181 1.42 -10.05 2.43
CA GLY A 181 0.16 -10.77 2.26
C GLY A 181 0.08 -11.42 0.89
N ASP A 182 -1.12 -11.64 0.41
CA ASP A 182 -1.40 -12.30 -0.86
C ASP A 182 -2.17 -11.37 -1.80
N CYS A 183 -1.60 -11.16 -2.99
CA CYS A 183 -2.28 -10.52 -4.10
C CYS A 183 -2.27 -11.50 -5.27
N PRO A 184 -3.43 -11.83 -5.84
CA PRO A 184 -3.51 -12.69 -7.02
C PRO A 184 -2.54 -12.24 -8.10
N ALA A 185 -1.83 -13.20 -8.70
CA ALA A 185 -0.93 -12.92 -9.81
C ALA A 185 -1.77 -12.44 -11.01
N PHE A 186 -1.50 -11.23 -11.45
CA PHE A 186 -2.11 -10.68 -12.65
C PHE A 186 -1.22 -11.00 -13.85
N PRO A 187 -1.79 -11.45 -14.97
CA PRO A 187 -1.00 -11.63 -16.16
C PRO A 187 -0.33 -10.29 -16.50
N THR A 188 0.99 -10.28 -16.48
CA THR A 188 1.76 -9.18 -17.07
C THR A 188 1.49 -9.25 -18.57
N PHE A 189 0.78 -8.26 -19.11
CA PHE A 189 0.74 -8.08 -20.54
C PHE A 189 2.15 -7.70 -20.98
N THR A 190 2.93 -8.68 -21.41
CA THR A 190 4.11 -8.43 -22.24
C THR A 190 3.55 -7.95 -23.57
N GLY A 191 3.54 -6.63 -23.76
CA GLY A 191 3.15 -6.02 -25.03
C GLY A 191 3.93 -6.66 -26.18
N GLY A 192 3.23 -7.17 -27.16
CA GLY A 192 3.77 -7.59 -28.42
C GLY A 192 4.06 -6.40 -29.33
#